data_90158d1172a725bb0bd8eab6f0d46ece
#
_entry.id   90158d1172a725bb0bd8eab6f0d46ece
#
_cell.length_a   1.000
_cell.length_b   1.000
_cell.length_c   1.000
_cell.angle_alpha   90.00
_cell.angle_beta   90.00
_cell.angle_gamma   90.00
#
_symmetry.space_group_name_H-M   'P 1'
#
loop_
_entity.id
_entity.type
_entity.pdbx_description
1 polymer ?
#
loop_
_entity_poly.entity_id
_entity_poly.type
_entity_poly.pdbx_seq_one_letter_code
_entity_poly.pdbx_strand_id
1 'polypeptide(L)'
;MNISTILFDAGDILYNKPKRKSAVIDFLTSRGYDAPLENDPIEKSKRLDAHSGKVETATFFKWLMAHYGVSNPQDIEDGIKVLREQQSAIQFFPGVPETLLELKRCGLNLGIVTNTFNPQEEKMRWFKTIGIDDIWDTYADSFVLQITKPDPRIYMAAIDPINVRPENSLFVGHAQIELDGAKSVGMSTVMFNPDPDCKISDFKVKEFSDLLKLPPIYEVFSRTGS
;
A
#
# COMPACT_ATOMS: atom_id res chain seq x y z
N MET A 1 10.28 -10.03 22.03
CA MET A 1 10.62 -9.51 20.68
C MET A 1 10.92 -8.03 20.86
N ASN A 2 12.06 -7.53 20.37
CA ASN A 2 12.43 -6.12 20.56
C ASN A 2 12.15 -5.32 19.28
N ILE A 3 10.88 -4.96 19.05
CA ILE A 3 10.47 -4.19 17.88
C ILE A 3 10.89 -2.74 18.02
N SER A 4 11.52 -2.21 16.99
CA SER A 4 11.94 -0.81 16.88
C SER A 4 11.37 -0.12 15.63
N THR A 5 10.79 -0.88 14.71
CA THR A 5 10.32 -0.36 13.43
C THR A 5 9.01 -1.03 13.00
N ILE A 6 8.10 -0.24 12.44
CA ILE A 6 6.89 -0.75 11.79
C ILE A 6 6.86 -0.21 10.36
N LEU A 7 6.80 -1.13 9.40
CA LEU A 7 6.63 -0.85 7.99
C LEU A 7 5.18 -1.09 7.58
N PHE A 8 4.64 -0.21 6.78
CA PHE A 8 3.25 -0.28 6.31
C PHE A 8 3.20 -0.41 4.79
N ASP A 9 2.37 -1.28 4.27
CA ASP A 9 1.83 -1.01 2.94
C ASP A 9 0.98 0.27 3.00
N ALA A 10 0.90 1.00 1.90
CA ALA A 10 0.15 2.26 1.89
C ALA A 10 -1.31 2.06 1.50
N GLY A 11 -1.56 1.48 0.33
CA GLY A 11 -2.91 1.18 -0.15
C GLY A 11 -3.54 0.05 0.66
N ASP A 12 -4.84 0.14 0.90
CA ASP A 12 -5.64 -0.83 1.65
C ASP A 12 -5.19 -1.10 3.11
N ILE A 13 -4.15 -0.36 3.58
CA ILE A 13 -3.67 -0.33 4.97
C ILE A 13 -3.85 1.06 5.59
N LEU A 14 -3.31 2.11 5.00
CA LEU A 14 -3.44 3.48 5.50
C LEU A 14 -4.69 4.17 4.93
N TYR A 15 -4.98 3.91 3.67
CA TYR A 15 -6.13 4.43 2.94
C TYR A 15 -6.63 3.43 1.90
N ASN A 16 -7.88 3.57 1.52
CA ASN A 16 -8.47 2.86 0.39
C ASN A 16 -8.93 3.84 -0.71
N LYS A 17 -9.40 3.28 -1.82
CA LYS A 17 -9.98 3.99 -2.96
C LYS A 17 -11.39 3.44 -3.24
N PRO A 18 -12.38 3.77 -2.40
CA PRO A 18 -13.65 3.04 -2.32
C PRO A 18 -14.48 3.10 -3.60
N LYS A 19 -14.33 4.16 -4.40
CA LYS A 19 -15.08 4.34 -5.64
C LYS A 19 -14.34 3.92 -6.90
N ARG A 20 -13.08 3.48 -6.80
CA ARG A 20 -12.25 3.21 -7.97
C ARG A 20 -12.88 2.17 -8.90
N LYS A 21 -13.30 1.03 -8.36
CA LYS A 21 -13.88 -0.06 -9.15
C LYS A 21 -15.22 0.37 -9.76
N SER A 22 -16.11 0.95 -8.96
CA SER A 22 -17.43 1.39 -9.42
C SER A 22 -17.34 2.49 -10.49
N ALA A 23 -16.49 3.50 -10.31
CA ALA A 23 -16.35 4.58 -11.28
C ALA A 23 -15.85 4.09 -12.65
N VAL A 24 -14.96 3.11 -12.69
CA VAL A 24 -14.49 2.50 -13.94
C VAL A 24 -15.62 1.68 -14.58
N ILE A 25 -16.36 0.89 -13.81
CA ILE A 25 -17.51 0.12 -14.30
C ILE A 25 -18.58 1.06 -14.85
N ASP A 26 -18.96 2.11 -14.09
CA ASP A 26 -19.97 3.08 -14.49
C ASP A 26 -19.57 3.81 -15.78
N PHE A 27 -18.31 4.19 -15.91
CA PHE A 27 -17.78 4.78 -17.13
C PHE A 27 -17.95 3.83 -18.33
N LEU A 28 -17.46 2.60 -18.22
CA LEU A 28 -17.48 1.62 -19.31
C LEU A 28 -18.91 1.29 -19.74
N THR A 29 -19.77 0.96 -18.78
CA THR A 29 -21.17 0.57 -19.05
C THR A 29 -21.99 1.72 -19.61
N SER A 30 -21.77 2.95 -19.15
CA SER A 30 -22.45 4.14 -19.70
C SER A 30 -22.10 4.42 -21.16
N ARG A 31 -20.96 3.91 -21.64
CA ARG A 31 -20.48 4.04 -23.03
C ARG A 31 -20.76 2.78 -23.86
N GLY A 32 -21.44 1.76 -23.29
CA GLY A 32 -21.81 0.52 -23.97
C GLY A 32 -20.70 -0.53 -24.03
N TYR A 33 -19.64 -0.37 -23.20
CA TYR A 33 -18.59 -1.39 -23.04
C TYR A 33 -18.93 -2.34 -21.89
N ASP A 34 -18.38 -3.55 -21.92
CA ASP A 34 -18.54 -4.53 -20.84
C ASP A 34 -17.79 -4.12 -19.57
N ALA A 35 -18.30 -4.56 -18.43
CA ALA A 35 -17.56 -4.44 -17.17
C ALA A 35 -16.28 -5.27 -17.19
N PRO A 36 -15.19 -4.77 -16.53
CA PRO A 36 -13.94 -5.52 -16.45
C PRO A 36 -14.12 -6.88 -15.77
N LEU A 37 -13.36 -7.88 -16.20
CA LEU A 37 -13.31 -9.18 -15.53
C LEU A 37 -12.76 -9.03 -14.12
N GLU A 38 -13.38 -9.72 -13.17
CA GLU A 38 -12.83 -9.79 -11.80
C GLU A 38 -11.58 -10.66 -11.77
N ASN A 39 -10.55 -10.17 -11.05
CA ASN A 39 -9.30 -10.89 -10.84
C ASN A 39 -8.55 -11.29 -12.13
N ASP A 40 -8.63 -10.46 -13.17
CA ASP A 40 -7.94 -10.70 -14.43
C ASP A 40 -6.41 -10.84 -14.23
N PRO A 41 -5.82 -12.00 -14.53
CA PRO A 41 -4.40 -12.24 -14.33
C PRO A 41 -3.51 -11.41 -15.28
N ILE A 42 -4.02 -11.06 -16.47
CA ILE A 42 -3.30 -10.26 -17.46
C ILE A 42 -3.22 -8.83 -16.96
N GLU A 43 -4.33 -8.27 -16.46
CA GLU A 43 -4.33 -6.95 -15.84
C GLU A 43 -3.40 -6.90 -14.63
N LYS A 44 -3.47 -7.89 -13.73
CA LYS A 44 -2.59 -7.97 -12.55
C LYS A 44 -1.11 -7.95 -12.95
N SER A 45 -0.72 -8.74 -13.93
CA SER A 45 0.65 -8.79 -14.43
C SER A 45 1.11 -7.44 -15.01
N LYS A 46 0.30 -6.83 -15.87
CA LYS A 46 0.60 -5.52 -16.48
C LYS A 46 0.64 -4.40 -15.44
N ARG A 47 -0.19 -4.47 -14.43
CA ARG A 47 -0.16 -3.52 -13.31
C ARG A 47 1.14 -3.62 -12.51
N LEU A 48 1.67 -4.82 -12.27
CA LEU A 48 2.97 -5.00 -11.63
C LEU A 48 4.12 -4.44 -12.47
N ASP A 49 4.06 -4.60 -13.81
CA ASP A 49 5.04 -3.98 -14.71
C ASP A 49 5.01 -2.44 -14.60
N ALA A 50 3.82 -1.85 -14.51
CA ALA A 50 3.67 -0.40 -14.31
C ALA A 50 4.11 0.04 -12.90
N HIS A 51 3.81 -0.73 -11.87
CA HIS A 51 4.27 -0.46 -10.50
C HIS A 51 5.81 -0.54 -10.37
N SER A 52 6.46 -1.40 -11.15
CA SER A 52 7.94 -1.49 -11.17
C SER A 52 8.62 -0.52 -12.15
N GLY A 53 7.87 0.42 -12.74
CA GLY A 53 8.42 1.38 -13.70
C GLY A 53 8.85 0.80 -15.05
N LYS A 54 8.65 -0.51 -15.30
CA LYS A 54 8.94 -1.14 -16.61
C LYS A 54 8.04 -0.62 -17.71
N VAL A 55 6.86 -0.17 -17.36
CA VAL A 55 5.88 0.44 -18.25
C VAL A 55 5.44 1.78 -17.64
N GLU A 56 5.49 2.84 -18.44
CA GLU A 56 5.00 4.15 -18.01
C GLU A 56 3.51 4.09 -17.66
N THR A 57 3.10 4.81 -16.63
CA THR A 57 1.71 4.84 -16.13
C THR A 57 0.72 5.25 -17.23
N ALA A 58 1.07 6.23 -18.07
CA ALA A 58 0.22 6.66 -19.17
C ALA A 58 0.01 5.56 -20.22
N THR A 59 1.08 4.82 -20.54
CA THR A 59 1.05 3.67 -21.45
C THR A 59 0.21 2.53 -20.87
N PHE A 60 0.37 2.26 -19.57
CA PHE A 60 -0.46 1.27 -18.87
C PHE A 60 -1.95 1.64 -18.89
N PHE A 61 -2.32 2.90 -18.64
CA PHE A 61 -3.73 3.30 -18.66
C PHE A 61 -4.35 3.22 -20.04
N LYS A 62 -3.60 3.60 -21.08
CA LYS A 62 -4.05 3.45 -22.46
C LYS A 62 -4.27 1.97 -22.81
N TRP A 63 -3.30 1.12 -22.42
CA TRP A 63 -3.44 -0.32 -22.59
C TRP A 63 -4.64 -0.87 -21.83
N LEU A 64 -4.87 -0.42 -20.59
CA LEU A 64 -5.98 -0.88 -19.75
C LEU A 64 -7.34 -0.56 -20.37
N MET A 65 -7.53 0.63 -20.93
CA MET A 65 -8.76 0.98 -21.66
C MET A 65 -8.96 0.07 -22.86
N ALA A 66 -7.93 -0.15 -23.67
CA ALA A 66 -8.01 -1.06 -24.80
C ALA A 66 -8.29 -2.52 -24.36
N HIS A 67 -7.71 -2.96 -23.26
CA HIS A 67 -7.92 -4.28 -22.66
C HIS A 67 -9.38 -4.47 -22.19
N TYR A 68 -10.04 -3.40 -21.75
CA TYR A 68 -11.49 -3.36 -21.43
C TYR A 68 -12.38 -3.22 -22.67
N GLY A 69 -11.81 -3.33 -23.88
CA GLY A 69 -12.55 -3.27 -25.14
C GLY A 69 -12.88 -1.85 -25.63
N VAL A 70 -12.36 -0.81 -24.97
CA VAL A 70 -12.58 0.57 -25.41
C VAL A 70 -11.82 0.82 -26.70
N SER A 71 -12.54 1.10 -27.79
CA SER A 71 -11.97 1.28 -29.13
C SER A 71 -12.07 2.73 -29.65
N ASN A 72 -13.01 3.51 -29.13
CA ASN A 72 -13.16 4.91 -29.51
C ASN A 72 -12.03 5.77 -28.88
N PRO A 73 -11.26 6.54 -29.66
CA PRO A 73 -10.16 7.36 -29.13
C PRO A 73 -10.59 8.35 -28.05
N GLN A 74 -11.76 8.99 -28.17
CA GLN A 74 -12.25 9.94 -27.18
C GLN A 74 -12.63 9.22 -25.88
N ASP A 75 -13.24 8.03 -25.98
CA ASP A 75 -13.58 7.22 -24.80
C ASP A 75 -12.32 6.70 -24.07
N ILE A 76 -11.23 6.41 -24.81
CA ILE A 76 -9.93 6.08 -24.20
C ILE A 76 -9.41 7.27 -23.37
N GLU A 77 -9.43 8.48 -23.92
CA GLU A 77 -8.99 9.69 -23.20
C GLU A 77 -9.85 9.96 -21.97
N ASP A 78 -11.17 9.87 -22.10
CA ASP A 78 -12.11 10.08 -20.99
C ASP A 78 -11.94 9.00 -19.91
N GLY A 79 -11.76 7.74 -20.28
CA GLY A 79 -11.50 6.65 -19.35
C GLY A 79 -10.16 6.82 -18.59
N ILE A 80 -9.13 7.34 -19.26
CA ILE A 80 -7.85 7.67 -18.61
C ILE A 80 -8.04 8.80 -17.58
N LYS A 81 -8.89 9.80 -17.85
CA LYS A 81 -9.24 10.84 -16.85
C LYS A 81 -9.89 10.22 -15.61
N VAL A 82 -10.89 9.34 -15.82
CA VAL A 82 -11.53 8.60 -14.71
C VAL A 82 -10.50 7.83 -13.88
N LEU A 83 -9.59 7.10 -14.53
CA LEU A 83 -8.52 6.38 -13.82
C LEU A 83 -7.64 7.31 -12.98
N ARG A 84 -7.23 8.47 -13.52
CA ARG A 84 -6.40 9.46 -12.82
C ARG A 84 -7.13 10.10 -11.64
N GLU A 85 -8.38 10.49 -11.82
CA GLU A 85 -9.21 11.05 -10.74
C GLU A 85 -9.38 10.06 -9.60
N GLN A 86 -9.63 8.78 -9.91
CA GLN A 86 -9.79 7.74 -8.92
C GLN A 86 -8.46 7.35 -8.23
N GLN A 87 -7.31 7.70 -8.79
CA GLN A 87 -6.03 7.50 -8.12
C GLN A 87 -5.85 8.39 -6.90
N SER A 88 -6.34 9.62 -6.95
CA SER A 88 -6.24 10.61 -5.87
C SER A 88 -7.45 10.59 -4.94
N ALA A 89 -8.54 9.89 -5.30
CA ALA A 89 -9.76 9.80 -4.50
C ALA A 89 -9.60 8.79 -3.36
N ILE A 90 -8.72 9.12 -2.42
CA ILE A 90 -8.41 8.29 -1.25
C ILE A 90 -9.35 8.59 -0.08
N GLN A 91 -9.52 7.58 0.78
CA GLN A 91 -10.14 7.69 2.09
C GLN A 91 -9.29 6.95 3.10
N PHE A 92 -8.80 7.66 4.12
CA PHE A 92 -8.03 7.05 5.20
C PHE A 92 -8.90 6.14 6.05
N PHE A 93 -8.32 5.05 6.55
CA PHE A 93 -9.00 4.20 7.52
C PHE A 93 -9.14 4.93 8.86
N PRO A 94 -10.22 4.66 9.61
CA PRO A 94 -10.41 5.23 10.95
C PRO A 94 -9.23 4.89 11.88
N GLY A 95 -8.80 5.88 12.67
CA GLY A 95 -7.74 5.73 13.66
C GLY A 95 -6.30 5.73 13.10
N VAL A 96 -6.12 5.91 11.78
CA VAL A 96 -4.77 5.93 11.17
C VAL A 96 -3.92 7.06 11.74
N PRO A 97 -4.31 8.35 11.70
CA PRO A 97 -3.44 9.41 12.16
C PRO A 97 -3.11 9.29 13.65
N GLU A 98 -4.09 9.05 14.48
CA GLU A 98 -3.91 8.96 15.94
C GLU A 98 -2.97 7.80 16.32
N THR A 99 -3.16 6.64 15.67
CA THR A 99 -2.33 5.46 15.93
C THR A 99 -0.89 5.67 15.50
N LEU A 100 -0.67 6.23 14.30
CA LEU A 100 0.68 6.47 13.79
C LEU A 100 1.43 7.50 14.64
N LEU A 101 0.77 8.60 15.03
CA LEU A 101 1.35 9.61 15.91
C LEU A 101 1.72 9.01 17.27
N GLU A 102 0.89 8.15 17.84
CA GLU A 102 1.18 7.49 19.12
C GLU A 102 2.35 6.50 18.99
N LEU A 103 2.41 5.70 17.93
CA LEU A 103 3.56 4.82 17.65
C LEU A 103 4.85 5.62 17.53
N LYS A 104 4.81 6.76 16.83
CA LYS A 104 5.94 7.67 16.68
C LYS A 104 6.36 8.28 18.01
N ARG A 105 5.40 8.74 18.84
CA ARG A 105 5.65 9.29 20.19
C ARG A 105 6.37 8.28 21.10
N CYS A 106 6.13 6.99 20.90
CA CYS A 106 6.79 5.92 21.65
C CYS A 106 8.19 5.56 21.13
N GLY A 107 8.71 6.32 20.17
CA GLY A 107 10.07 6.16 19.66
C GLY A 107 10.25 5.07 18.63
N LEU A 108 9.14 4.55 18.05
CA LEU A 108 9.22 3.61 16.95
C LEU A 108 9.56 4.34 15.63
N ASN A 109 10.41 3.72 14.83
CA ASN A 109 10.57 4.12 13.43
C ASN A 109 9.35 3.66 12.63
N LEU A 110 8.85 4.55 11.78
CA LEU A 110 7.74 4.26 10.87
C LEU A 110 8.22 4.34 9.42
N GLY A 111 7.83 3.37 8.61
CA GLY A 111 8.21 3.34 7.21
C GLY A 111 7.11 2.85 6.30
N ILE A 112 7.25 3.13 5.01
CA ILE A 112 6.34 2.69 3.96
C ILE A 112 7.06 1.74 3.02
N VAL A 113 6.42 0.62 2.67
CA VAL A 113 6.83 -0.29 1.60
C VAL A 113 5.64 -0.49 0.66
N THR A 114 5.68 0.10 -0.53
CA THR A 114 4.48 0.20 -1.37
C THR A 114 4.72 -0.18 -2.83
N ASN A 115 3.80 -0.98 -3.40
CA ASN A 115 3.70 -1.17 -4.85
C ASN A 115 2.86 -0.03 -5.43
N THR A 116 3.48 0.86 -6.22
CA THR A 116 2.81 2.10 -6.63
C THR A 116 3.37 2.66 -7.94
N PHE A 117 2.56 3.43 -8.62
CA PHE A 117 2.96 4.36 -9.65
C PHE A 117 2.61 5.83 -9.29
N ASN A 118 2.13 6.07 -8.07
CA ASN A 118 1.97 7.42 -7.57
C ASN A 118 3.30 7.92 -6.99
N PRO A 119 3.80 9.09 -7.38
CA PRO A 119 5.02 9.67 -6.80
C PRO A 119 4.91 9.83 -5.28
N GLN A 120 6.05 9.72 -4.60
CA GLN A 120 6.11 9.90 -3.14
C GLN A 120 5.54 11.26 -2.71
N GLU A 121 5.85 12.33 -3.43
CA GLU A 121 5.39 13.69 -3.12
C GLU A 121 3.85 13.80 -3.15
N GLU A 122 3.20 13.04 -4.01
CA GLU A 122 1.73 13.00 -4.08
C GLU A 122 1.16 12.36 -2.82
N LYS A 123 1.74 11.25 -2.36
CA LYS A 123 1.32 10.60 -1.11
C LYS A 123 1.60 11.46 0.11
N MET A 124 2.74 12.15 0.14
CA MET A 124 3.04 13.09 1.24
C MET A 124 2.03 14.24 1.29
N ARG A 125 1.54 14.74 0.13
CA ARG A 125 0.43 15.71 0.12
C ARG A 125 -0.86 15.15 0.71
N TRP A 126 -1.19 13.87 0.44
CA TRP A 126 -2.35 13.23 1.09
C TRP A 126 -2.15 13.12 2.60
N PHE A 127 -1.00 12.65 3.04
CA PHE A 127 -0.68 12.49 4.46
C PHE A 127 -0.69 13.82 5.21
N LYS A 128 -0.29 14.91 4.55
CA LYS A 128 -0.34 16.25 5.11
C LYS A 128 -1.76 16.70 5.45
N THR A 129 -2.78 16.23 4.73
CA THR A 129 -4.18 16.57 5.04
C THR A 129 -4.66 16.05 6.38
N ILE A 130 -3.95 15.07 6.95
CA ILE A 130 -4.25 14.47 8.25
C ILE A 130 -3.06 14.55 9.24
N GLY A 131 -2.04 15.37 8.91
CA GLY A 131 -0.92 15.68 9.82
C GLY A 131 0.06 14.54 10.08
N ILE A 132 0.33 13.69 9.07
CA ILE A 132 1.27 12.56 9.17
C ILE A 132 2.32 12.54 8.05
N ASP A 133 2.59 13.66 7.42
CA ASP A 133 3.55 13.75 6.31
C ASP A 133 5.02 13.75 6.76
N ASP A 134 5.31 14.10 7.99
CA ASP A 134 6.67 14.25 8.55
C ASP A 134 7.08 13.15 9.55
N ILE A 135 6.24 12.12 9.73
CA ILE A 135 6.52 11.05 10.72
C ILE A 135 7.31 9.86 10.15
N TRP A 136 7.54 9.81 8.85
CA TRP A 136 8.12 8.68 8.15
C TRP A 136 9.65 8.73 8.17
N ASP A 137 10.29 7.73 8.78
CA ASP A 137 11.74 7.59 8.83
C ASP A 137 12.31 6.97 7.56
N THR A 138 11.48 6.21 6.82
CA THR A 138 11.91 5.52 5.60
C THR A 138 10.75 5.33 4.62
N TYR A 139 11.11 5.21 3.33
CA TYR A 139 10.14 5.05 2.26
C TYR A 139 10.74 4.21 1.13
N ALA A 140 10.17 3.04 0.86
CA ALA A 140 10.55 2.18 -0.24
C ALA A 140 9.37 2.01 -1.20
N ASP A 141 9.51 2.48 -2.42
CA ASP A 141 8.49 2.30 -3.44
C ASP A 141 9.01 1.52 -4.66
N SER A 142 8.10 0.75 -5.23
CA SER A 142 8.40 -0.13 -6.34
C SER A 142 8.80 0.58 -7.62
N PHE A 143 8.30 1.79 -7.85
CA PHE A 143 8.56 2.52 -9.10
C PHE A 143 10.00 3.03 -9.14
N VAL A 144 10.49 3.61 -8.04
CA VAL A 144 11.88 4.09 -7.93
C VAL A 144 12.87 2.93 -7.88
N LEU A 145 12.54 1.89 -7.10
CA LEU A 145 13.41 0.73 -6.92
C LEU A 145 13.39 -0.24 -8.11
N GLN A 146 12.40 -0.13 -9.00
CA GLN A 146 12.15 -1.03 -10.12
C GLN A 146 11.93 -2.50 -9.71
N ILE A 147 11.50 -2.70 -8.49
CA ILE A 147 11.13 -4.00 -7.91
C ILE A 147 9.82 -3.86 -7.16
N THR A 148 9.04 -4.94 -7.09
CA THR A 148 7.74 -4.95 -6.39
C THR A 148 7.75 -5.96 -5.24
N LYS A 149 6.95 -5.75 -4.22
CA LYS A 149 6.60 -6.83 -3.29
C LYS A 149 6.06 -8.02 -4.10
N PRO A 150 6.42 -9.27 -3.80
CA PRO A 150 7.09 -9.74 -2.60
C PRO A 150 8.62 -9.85 -2.69
N ASP A 151 9.29 -9.19 -3.64
CA ASP A 151 10.76 -9.28 -3.74
C ASP A 151 11.42 -8.87 -2.41
N PRO A 152 12.28 -9.71 -1.80
CA PRO A 152 12.93 -9.42 -0.53
C PRO A 152 13.66 -8.08 -0.48
N ARG A 153 14.21 -7.64 -1.62
CA ARG A 153 15.00 -6.41 -1.73
C ARG A 153 14.19 -5.15 -1.41
N ILE A 154 12.88 -5.13 -1.67
CA ILE A 154 12.06 -3.94 -1.38
C ILE A 154 11.88 -3.72 0.13
N TYR A 155 11.79 -4.82 0.91
CA TYR A 155 11.70 -4.74 2.37
C TYR A 155 13.04 -4.32 2.98
N MET A 156 14.15 -4.87 2.46
CA MET A 156 15.48 -4.47 2.89
C MET A 156 15.77 -3.02 2.58
N ALA A 157 15.39 -2.52 1.39
CA ALA A 157 15.52 -1.11 1.02
C ALA A 157 14.79 -0.14 1.97
N ALA A 158 13.78 -0.62 2.70
CA ALA A 158 13.09 0.17 3.71
C ALA A 158 13.83 0.22 5.05
N ILE A 159 14.57 -0.81 5.46
CA ILE A 159 15.21 -0.87 6.78
C ILE A 159 16.70 -0.55 6.75
N ASP A 160 17.40 -0.80 5.65
CA ASP A 160 18.83 -0.53 5.52
C ASP A 160 19.20 0.94 5.79
N PRO A 161 18.46 1.96 5.27
CA PRO A 161 18.79 3.37 5.51
C PRO A 161 18.70 3.79 6.98
N ILE A 162 17.89 3.11 7.78
CA ILE A 162 17.71 3.37 9.21
C ILE A 162 18.47 2.37 10.10
N ASN A 163 19.28 1.51 9.48
CA ASN A 163 20.14 0.54 10.15
C ASN A 163 19.41 -0.36 11.16
N VAL A 164 18.26 -0.90 10.75
CA VAL A 164 17.43 -1.80 11.57
C VAL A 164 17.51 -3.21 11.01
N ARG A 165 17.55 -4.20 11.91
CA ARG A 165 17.53 -5.61 11.52
C ARG A 165 16.11 -6.10 11.27
N PRO A 166 15.87 -6.99 10.29
CA PRO A 166 14.53 -7.48 9.95
C PRO A 166 13.75 -8.04 11.16
N GLU A 167 14.42 -8.77 12.05
CA GLU A 167 13.78 -9.36 13.24
C GLU A 167 13.30 -8.32 14.28
N ASN A 168 13.72 -7.07 14.15
CA ASN A 168 13.26 -5.93 14.95
C ASN A 168 12.17 -5.10 14.23
N SER A 169 11.65 -5.63 13.14
CA SER A 169 10.65 -4.93 12.30
C SER A 169 9.35 -5.71 12.20
N LEU A 170 8.24 -4.98 12.18
CA LEU A 170 6.91 -5.49 11.81
C LEU A 170 6.56 -4.97 10.42
N PHE A 171 5.95 -5.81 9.59
CA PHE A 171 5.30 -5.37 8.34
C PHE A 171 3.78 -5.53 8.46
N VAL A 172 3.05 -4.44 8.26
CA VAL A 172 1.59 -4.41 8.25
C VAL A 172 1.10 -4.44 6.80
N GLY A 173 0.37 -5.50 6.44
CA GLY A 173 -0.09 -5.73 5.07
C GLY A 173 -1.45 -6.43 5.02
N HIS A 174 -2.01 -6.54 3.81
CA HIS A 174 -3.31 -7.15 3.55
C HIS A 174 -3.25 -8.37 2.62
N ALA A 175 -2.25 -8.47 1.76
CA ALA A 175 -2.08 -9.55 0.78
C ALA A 175 -1.13 -10.64 1.30
N GLN A 176 -1.52 -11.93 1.21
CA GLN A 176 -0.72 -13.05 1.72
C GLN A 176 0.70 -13.08 1.13
N ILE A 177 0.81 -12.90 -0.19
CA ILE A 177 2.09 -12.94 -0.88
C ILE A 177 3.06 -11.85 -0.37
N GLU A 178 2.56 -10.70 0.04
CA GLU A 178 3.36 -9.60 0.57
C GLU A 178 3.79 -9.86 2.01
N LEU A 179 2.89 -10.42 2.84
CA LEU A 179 3.25 -10.87 4.19
C LEU A 179 4.32 -11.98 4.16
N ASP A 180 4.18 -12.94 3.24
CA ASP A 180 5.17 -14.01 3.05
C ASP A 180 6.53 -13.43 2.61
N GLY A 181 6.52 -12.42 1.73
CA GLY A 181 7.72 -11.69 1.31
C GLY A 181 8.44 -11.02 2.49
N ALA A 182 7.72 -10.31 3.35
CA ALA A 182 8.26 -9.69 4.56
C ALA A 182 8.81 -10.76 5.53
N LYS A 183 8.10 -11.87 5.71
CA LYS A 183 8.52 -12.98 6.54
C LYS A 183 9.78 -13.66 6.03
N SER A 184 9.96 -13.74 4.71
CA SER A 184 11.15 -14.35 4.09
C SER A 184 12.45 -13.64 4.43
N VAL A 185 12.41 -12.36 4.76
CA VAL A 185 13.57 -11.58 5.22
C VAL A 185 13.73 -11.57 6.73
N GLY A 186 12.82 -12.21 7.48
CA GLY A 186 12.89 -12.31 8.94
C GLY A 186 12.05 -11.28 9.70
N MET A 187 11.21 -10.50 9.04
CA MET A 187 10.27 -9.60 9.69
C MET A 187 9.10 -10.37 10.31
N SER A 188 8.54 -9.85 11.38
CA SER A 188 7.23 -10.28 11.86
C SER A 188 6.13 -9.56 11.06
N THR A 189 4.97 -10.22 10.94
CA THR A 189 3.88 -9.77 10.07
C THR A 189 2.61 -9.48 10.84
N VAL A 190 1.91 -8.42 10.44
CA VAL A 190 0.60 -8.05 10.97
C VAL A 190 -0.38 -7.97 9.81
N MET A 191 -1.47 -8.71 9.92
CA MET A 191 -2.58 -8.68 8.98
C MET A 191 -3.60 -7.64 9.42
N PHE A 192 -3.89 -6.68 8.55
CA PHE A 192 -5.00 -5.72 8.68
C PHE A 192 -5.76 -5.64 7.36
N ASN A 193 -7.09 -5.49 7.39
CA ASN A 193 -7.95 -5.39 6.21
C ASN A 193 -7.63 -6.44 5.11
N PRO A 194 -7.61 -7.74 5.44
CA PRO A 194 -7.04 -8.78 4.58
C PRO A 194 -7.83 -9.01 3.28
N ASP A 195 -7.11 -9.29 2.21
CA ASP A 195 -7.67 -9.87 1.01
C ASP A 195 -8.33 -11.23 1.31
N PRO A 196 -9.32 -11.69 0.53
CA PRO A 196 -10.05 -12.93 0.78
C PRO A 196 -9.18 -14.18 0.90
N ASP A 197 -8.02 -14.20 0.25
CA ASP A 197 -7.03 -15.28 0.24
C ASP A 197 -5.93 -15.12 1.29
N CYS A 198 -5.87 -13.99 2.00
CA CYS A 198 -4.92 -13.73 3.07
C CYS A 198 -5.36 -14.44 4.37
N LYS A 199 -4.54 -15.42 4.83
CA LYS A 199 -4.91 -16.32 5.95
C LYS A 199 -3.91 -16.34 7.09
N ILE A 200 -2.62 -16.12 6.81
CA ILE A 200 -1.50 -16.40 7.72
C ILE A 200 -0.69 -15.13 7.98
N SER A 201 -0.50 -14.83 9.25
CA SER A 201 0.38 -13.78 9.76
C SER A 201 0.77 -14.08 11.20
N ASP A 202 1.79 -13.42 11.74
CA ASP A 202 2.17 -13.59 13.15
C ASP A 202 1.14 -12.90 14.07
N PHE A 203 0.56 -11.77 13.64
CA PHE A 203 -0.48 -11.03 14.34
C PHE A 203 -1.62 -10.65 13.40
N LYS A 204 -2.80 -10.42 13.96
CA LYS A 204 -3.99 -9.95 13.25
C LYS A 204 -4.71 -8.87 14.03
N VAL A 205 -5.04 -7.77 13.38
CA VAL A 205 -5.82 -6.68 13.96
C VAL A 205 -7.09 -6.44 13.13
N LYS A 206 -8.17 -6.03 13.79
CA LYS A 206 -9.44 -5.69 13.14
C LYS A 206 -9.54 -4.20 12.87
N GLU A 207 -9.19 -3.40 13.89
CA GLU A 207 -9.15 -1.95 13.80
C GLU A 207 -7.68 -1.51 13.71
N PHE A 208 -7.39 -0.43 12.99
CA PHE A 208 -6.02 0.07 12.86
C PHE A 208 -5.43 0.41 14.24
N SER A 209 -6.22 0.96 15.14
CA SER A 209 -5.82 1.28 16.52
C SER A 209 -5.45 0.05 17.37
N ASP A 210 -5.85 -1.16 16.97
CA ASP A 210 -5.46 -2.38 17.69
C ASP A 210 -3.96 -2.68 17.56
N LEU A 211 -3.25 -2.03 16.63
CA LEU A 211 -1.79 -2.08 16.56
C LEU A 211 -1.13 -1.71 17.89
N LEU A 212 -1.68 -0.71 18.59
CA LEU A 212 -1.17 -0.27 19.90
C LEU A 212 -1.27 -1.35 21.00
N LYS A 213 -2.12 -2.35 20.81
CA LYS A 213 -2.38 -3.43 21.77
C LYS A 213 -1.55 -4.68 21.50
N LEU A 214 -0.81 -4.73 20.37
CA LEU A 214 0.02 -5.88 20.05
C LEU A 214 1.13 -6.05 21.09
N PRO A 215 1.36 -7.28 21.61
CA PRO A 215 2.34 -7.53 22.69
C PRO A 215 3.71 -6.91 22.44
N PRO A 216 4.33 -7.04 21.25
CA PRO A 216 5.65 -6.47 20.99
C PRO A 216 5.66 -4.93 20.98
N ILE A 217 4.52 -4.30 20.67
CA ILE A 217 4.37 -2.84 20.68
C ILE A 217 4.06 -2.36 22.10
N TYR A 218 3.20 -3.07 22.83
CA TYR A 218 2.86 -2.75 24.22
C TYR A 218 4.11 -2.79 25.13
N GLU A 219 5.05 -3.72 24.89
CA GLU A 219 6.33 -3.75 25.62
C GLU A 219 7.18 -2.49 25.41
N VAL A 220 7.09 -1.84 24.23
CA VAL A 220 7.77 -0.55 23.96
C VAL A 220 7.16 0.55 24.82
N PHE A 221 5.82 0.65 24.89
CA PHE A 221 5.11 1.63 25.72
C PHE A 221 5.51 1.51 27.21
N SER A 222 5.61 0.27 27.70
CA SER A 222 5.94 0.01 29.12
C SER A 222 7.35 0.48 29.49
N ARG A 223 8.26 0.61 28.52
CA ARG A 223 9.64 1.05 28.72
C ARG A 223 9.81 2.58 28.61
N THR A 224 8.97 3.25 27.85
CA THR A 224 9.07 4.69 27.60
C THR A 224 8.24 5.53 28.58
N GLY A 225 7.33 4.91 29.34
CA GLY A 225 6.48 5.54 30.36
C GLY A 225 7.06 5.50 31.78
N SER A 226 8.30 5.07 31.93
CA SER A 226 9.10 5.10 33.18
C SER A 226 10.14 6.21 33.09
#